data_4ee6a68da5fba20ad21ca88ab5028654
#
_entry.id   4ee6a68da5fba20ad21ca88ab5028654
#
_cell.length_a   1.000
_cell.length_b   1.000
_cell.length_c   1.000
_cell.angle_alpha   90.00
_cell.angle_beta   90.00
_cell.angle_gamma   90.00
#
_symmetry.space_group_name_H-M   'P 1'
#
loop_
_entity.id
_entity.type
_entity.pdbx_description
1 polymer ?
#
loop_
_entity_poly.entity_id
_entity_poly.type
_entity_poly.pdbx_seq_one_letter_code
_entity_poly.pdbx_strand_id
1 'polypeptide(L)'
;MVRGLARALDADDFEAAARLLSPSCEYDARGERIVGREAIIASYAASSAWGRGNLSSLTYASDVEPPRDGEVPVLFTDDLSHGERTHRFRCRQRFTVGPDRLVSRIVHEELPGEREALDAFFRECGLDARA
;
A
#
# COMPACT_ATOMS: atom_id res chain seq x y z
N MET A 1 -8.60 7.65 -12.64
CA MET A 1 -7.68 6.52 -12.84
C MET A 1 -6.97 6.13 -11.55
N VAL A 2 -6.24 7.03 -10.92
CA VAL A 2 -5.57 6.73 -9.63
C VAL A 2 -6.60 6.37 -8.55
N ARG A 3 -7.74 7.01 -8.52
CA ARG A 3 -8.82 6.65 -7.58
C ARG A 3 -9.29 5.20 -7.80
N GLY A 4 -9.39 4.78 -9.06
CA GLY A 4 -9.75 3.39 -9.38
C GLY A 4 -8.70 2.40 -8.88
N LEU A 5 -7.42 2.73 -9.03
CA LEU A 5 -6.32 1.91 -8.52
C LEU A 5 -6.37 1.83 -7.00
N ALA A 6 -6.55 2.97 -6.32
CA ALA A 6 -6.65 3.00 -4.86
C ALA A 6 -7.80 2.13 -4.35
N ARG A 7 -8.96 2.21 -4.98
CA ARG A 7 -10.12 1.39 -4.62
C ARG A 7 -9.88 -0.10 -4.85
N ALA A 8 -9.20 -0.45 -5.95
CA ALA A 8 -8.86 -1.85 -6.22
C ALA A 8 -7.93 -2.40 -5.16
N LEU A 9 -6.91 -1.63 -4.75
CA LEU A 9 -6.00 -2.03 -3.68
C LEU A 9 -6.73 -2.16 -2.34
N ASP A 10 -7.63 -1.23 -2.01
CA ASP A 10 -8.41 -1.27 -0.78
C ASP A 10 -9.30 -2.52 -0.71
N ALA A 11 -9.75 -3.01 -1.84
CA ALA A 11 -10.64 -4.17 -1.95
C ALA A 11 -9.90 -5.49 -2.17
N ASP A 12 -8.57 -5.50 -2.18
CA ASP A 12 -7.74 -6.64 -2.57
C ASP A 12 -8.10 -7.18 -3.97
N ASP A 13 -8.56 -6.29 -4.85
CA ASP A 13 -8.83 -6.64 -6.24
C ASP A 13 -7.55 -6.46 -7.05
N PHE A 14 -6.65 -7.41 -6.91
CA PHE A 14 -5.31 -7.32 -7.51
C PHE A 14 -5.33 -7.47 -9.02
N GLU A 15 -6.32 -8.15 -9.57
CA GLU A 15 -6.49 -8.24 -11.00
C GLU A 15 -6.85 -6.90 -11.61
N ALA A 16 -7.80 -6.18 -11.01
CA ALA A 16 -8.17 -4.83 -11.44
C ALA A 16 -7.00 -3.85 -11.26
N ALA A 17 -6.29 -3.95 -10.12
CA ALA A 17 -5.14 -3.09 -9.87
C ALA A 17 -4.05 -3.31 -10.92
N ALA A 18 -3.76 -4.56 -11.27
CA ALA A 18 -2.74 -4.89 -12.26
C ALA A 18 -3.02 -4.25 -13.61
N ARG A 19 -4.27 -4.19 -14.01
CA ARG A 19 -4.65 -3.59 -15.31
C ARG A 19 -4.39 -2.09 -15.39
N LEU A 20 -4.20 -1.43 -14.25
CA LEU A 20 -3.96 0.02 -14.19
C LEU A 20 -2.46 0.36 -14.10
N LEU A 21 -1.60 -0.65 -13.98
CA LEU A 21 -0.15 -0.45 -13.96
C LEU A 21 0.45 -0.72 -15.32
N SER A 22 1.45 0.10 -15.69
CA SER A 22 2.29 -0.18 -16.85
C SER A 22 3.02 -1.52 -16.63
N PRO A 23 3.24 -2.32 -17.69
CA PRO A 23 4.01 -3.56 -17.57
C PRO A 23 5.40 -3.35 -16.98
N SER A 24 6.01 -2.18 -17.21
CA SER A 24 7.33 -1.82 -16.70
C SER A 24 7.28 -0.87 -15.51
N CYS A 25 6.15 -0.79 -14.82
CA CYS A 25 5.98 0.07 -13.65
C CYS A 25 7.07 -0.18 -12.61
N GLU A 26 7.52 0.89 -11.95
CA GLU A 26 8.52 0.81 -10.89
C GLU A 26 7.91 1.22 -9.56
N TYR A 27 8.29 0.52 -8.51
CA TYR A 27 7.83 0.78 -7.14
C TYR A 27 9.05 0.98 -6.25
N ASP A 28 9.14 2.14 -5.62
CA ASP A 28 10.23 2.49 -4.72
C ASP A 28 9.70 2.55 -3.29
N ALA A 29 10.28 1.78 -2.38
CA ALA A 29 9.94 1.79 -0.95
C ALA A 29 11.17 1.52 -0.12
N ARG A 30 11.45 2.40 0.83
CA ARG A 30 12.50 2.20 1.85
C ARG A 30 13.85 1.78 1.26
N GLY A 31 14.25 2.42 0.17
CA GLY A 31 15.52 2.15 -0.48
C GLY A 31 15.52 0.94 -1.41
N GLU A 32 14.42 0.23 -1.51
CA GLU A 32 14.27 -0.90 -2.42
C GLU A 32 13.43 -0.52 -3.63
N ARG A 33 13.73 -1.14 -4.76
CA ARG A 33 12.97 -0.95 -6.00
C ARG A 33 12.45 -2.29 -6.50
N ILE A 34 11.15 -2.32 -6.79
CA ILE A 34 10.51 -3.44 -7.45
C ILE A 34 10.16 -3.01 -8.86
N VAL A 35 10.54 -3.79 -9.87
CA VAL A 35 10.30 -3.47 -11.28
C VAL A 35 9.36 -4.51 -11.88
N GLY A 36 8.35 -4.01 -12.58
CA GLY A 36 7.39 -4.86 -13.27
C GLY A 36 6.08 -5.00 -12.54
N ARG A 37 5.02 -4.90 -13.30
CA ARG A 37 3.64 -4.96 -12.80
C ARG A 37 3.37 -6.19 -11.95
N GLU A 38 3.80 -7.34 -12.43
CA GLU A 38 3.52 -8.62 -11.74
C GLU A 38 4.19 -8.69 -10.37
N ALA A 39 5.46 -8.27 -10.28
CA ALA A 39 6.19 -8.27 -9.02
C ALA A 39 5.61 -7.26 -8.03
N ILE A 40 5.17 -6.10 -8.51
CA ILE A 40 4.55 -5.08 -7.67
C ILE A 40 3.23 -5.59 -7.09
N ILE A 41 2.38 -6.16 -7.92
CA ILE A 41 1.10 -6.70 -7.46
C ILE A 41 1.31 -7.87 -6.50
N ALA A 42 2.29 -8.73 -6.76
CA ALA A 42 2.63 -9.82 -5.85
C ALA A 42 3.05 -9.29 -4.47
N SER A 43 3.77 -8.16 -4.42
CA SER A 43 4.17 -7.52 -3.17
C SER A 43 2.96 -7.01 -2.38
N TYR A 44 2.02 -6.32 -3.04
CA TYR A 44 0.78 -5.89 -2.37
C TYR A 44 -0.01 -7.09 -1.86
N ALA A 45 -0.16 -8.13 -2.68
CA ALA A 45 -0.93 -9.32 -2.33
C ALA A 45 -0.32 -10.05 -1.14
N ALA A 46 1.01 -10.20 -1.11
CA ALA A 46 1.71 -10.87 -0.02
C ALA A 46 1.54 -10.09 1.31
N SER A 47 1.64 -8.77 1.25
CA SER A 47 1.47 -7.92 2.43
C SER A 47 0.04 -8.04 2.99
N SER A 48 -0.97 -7.98 2.13
CA SER A 48 -2.35 -8.13 2.55
C SER A 48 -2.65 -9.52 3.09
N ALA A 49 -2.13 -10.56 2.45
CA ALA A 49 -2.29 -11.94 2.89
C ALA A 49 -1.69 -12.17 4.28
N TRP A 50 -0.50 -11.61 4.54
CA TRP A 50 0.11 -11.69 5.86
C TRP A 50 -0.78 -11.04 6.92
N GLY A 51 -1.27 -9.83 6.64
CA GLY A 51 -2.14 -9.11 7.57
C GLY A 51 -3.43 -9.88 7.87
N ARG A 52 -4.10 -10.35 6.82
CA ARG A 52 -5.36 -11.08 6.99
C ARG A 52 -5.17 -12.42 7.68
N GLY A 53 -3.99 -13.05 7.52
CA GLY A 53 -3.68 -14.31 8.18
C GLY A 53 -3.29 -14.18 9.64
N ASN A 54 -2.83 -13.01 10.07
CA ASN A 54 -2.30 -12.79 11.43
C ASN A 54 -3.15 -11.88 12.30
N LEU A 55 -4.02 -11.07 11.71
CA LEU A 55 -4.86 -10.12 12.43
C LEU A 55 -6.29 -10.61 12.53
N SER A 56 -7.00 -10.17 13.57
CA SER A 56 -8.42 -10.47 13.73
C SER A 56 -9.26 -9.74 12.67
N SER A 57 -8.90 -8.50 12.35
CA SER A 57 -9.50 -7.76 11.26
C SER A 57 -8.48 -6.80 10.64
N LEU A 58 -8.68 -6.50 9.38
CA LEU A 58 -7.86 -5.57 8.62
C LEU A 58 -8.75 -4.93 7.57
N THR A 59 -8.89 -3.62 7.63
CA THR A 59 -9.64 -2.86 6.65
C THR A 59 -8.77 -1.75 6.09
N TYR A 60 -8.96 -1.45 4.83
CA TYR A 60 -8.21 -0.42 4.11
C TYR A 60 -9.13 0.69 3.66
N ALA A 61 -8.62 1.90 3.71
CA ALA A 61 -9.26 3.07 3.14
C ALA A 61 -8.21 3.94 2.47
N SER A 62 -8.62 4.77 1.53
CA SER A 62 -7.71 5.65 0.83
C SER A 62 -8.35 6.99 0.53
N ASP A 63 -7.51 8.03 0.49
CA ASP A 63 -7.88 9.38 0.12
C ASP A 63 -6.93 9.87 -0.96
N VAL A 64 -7.47 10.15 -2.15
CA VAL A 64 -6.70 10.72 -3.25
C VAL A 64 -6.56 12.21 -3.02
N GLU A 65 -5.31 12.67 -2.97
CA GLU A 65 -4.98 14.08 -2.74
C GLU A 65 -4.77 14.82 -4.06
N PRO A 66 -4.82 16.16 -4.04
CA PRO A 66 -4.59 16.93 -5.27
C PRO A 66 -3.23 16.64 -5.90
N PRO A 67 -3.15 16.54 -7.23
CA PRO A 67 -1.89 16.31 -7.92
C PRO A 67 -0.85 17.38 -7.59
N ARG A 68 0.42 16.96 -7.51
CA ARG A 68 1.54 17.84 -7.19
C ARG A 68 2.81 17.32 -7.86
N ASP A 69 3.50 18.21 -8.58
CA ASP A 69 4.77 17.90 -9.24
C ASP A 69 4.70 16.67 -10.18
N GLY A 70 3.58 16.53 -10.91
CA GLY A 70 3.40 15.43 -11.85
C GLY A 70 3.01 14.11 -11.20
N GLU A 71 2.78 14.10 -9.89
CA GLU A 71 2.38 12.92 -9.14
C GLU A 71 1.02 13.11 -8.50
N VAL A 72 0.30 12.01 -8.32
CA VAL A 72 -0.96 11.99 -7.58
C VAL A 72 -0.73 11.27 -6.25
N PRO A 73 -0.71 12.00 -5.11
CA PRO A 73 -0.54 11.37 -3.81
C PRO A 73 -1.83 10.69 -3.37
N VAL A 74 -1.69 9.55 -2.71
CA VAL A 74 -2.81 8.85 -2.07
C VAL A 74 -2.42 8.54 -0.64
N LEU A 75 -3.25 8.96 0.30
CA LEU A 75 -3.10 8.61 1.71
C LEU A 75 -3.84 7.30 1.95
N PHE A 76 -3.12 6.27 2.32
CA PHE A 76 -3.70 4.98 2.68
C PHE A 76 -3.80 4.86 4.18
N THR A 77 -4.92 4.33 4.65
CA THR A 77 -5.18 4.10 6.08
C THR A 77 -5.55 2.64 6.26
N ASP A 78 -4.80 1.95 7.12
CA ASP A 78 -5.07 0.57 7.50
C ASP A 78 -5.57 0.56 8.93
N ASP A 79 -6.74 -0.01 9.16
CA ASP A 79 -7.28 -0.23 10.50
C ASP A 79 -7.11 -1.71 10.83
N LEU A 80 -6.34 -1.98 11.88
CA LEU A 80 -5.94 -3.32 12.30
C LEU A 80 -6.51 -3.65 13.66
N SER A 81 -6.88 -4.92 13.87
CA SER A 81 -7.19 -5.40 15.20
C SER A 81 -6.57 -6.78 15.44
N HIS A 82 -6.23 -7.06 16.69
CA HIS A 82 -5.74 -8.36 17.14
C HIS A 82 -6.29 -8.59 18.55
N GLY A 83 -7.34 -9.41 18.65
CA GLY A 83 -8.09 -9.51 19.89
C GLY A 83 -8.75 -8.17 20.22
N GLU A 84 -8.46 -7.65 21.42
CA GLU A 84 -8.99 -6.35 21.87
C GLU A 84 -8.10 -5.18 21.53
N ARG A 85 -6.90 -5.43 20.96
CA ARG A 85 -5.97 -4.39 20.57
C ARG A 85 -6.31 -3.88 19.17
N THR A 86 -6.28 -2.57 19.00
CA THR A 86 -6.54 -1.93 17.71
C THR A 86 -5.40 -0.96 17.38
N HIS A 87 -5.19 -0.75 16.09
CA HIS A 87 -4.18 0.19 15.62
C HIS A 87 -4.58 0.76 14.26
N ARG A 88 -4.24 2.01 14.02
CA ARG A 88 -4.40 2.64 12.72
C ARG A 88 -3.03 3.02 12.19
N PHE A 89 -2.72 2.54 10.99
CA PHE A 89 -1.48 2.83 10.30
C PHE A 89 -1.76 3.64 9.04
N ARG A 90 -0.97 4.67 8.79
CA ARG A 90 -1.09 5.48 7.59
C ARG A 90 0.23 5.57 6.86
N CYS A 91 0.14 5.55 5.54
CA CYS A 91 1.27 5.84 4.67
C CYS A 91 0.77 6.60 3.45
N ARG A 92 1.68 7.21 2.73
CA ARG A 92 1.34 7.88 1.48
C ARG A 92 2.08 7.20 0.35
N GLN A 93 1.42 7.05 -0.80
CA GLN A 93 2.09 6.61 -2.01
C GLN A 93 1.83 7.65 -3.10
N ARG A 94 2.86 7.96 -3.87
CA ARG A 94 2.77 8.93 -4.95
C ARG A 94 2.81 8.19 -6.28
N PHE A 95 1.81 8.43 -7.12
CA PHE A 95 1.61 7.73 -8.38
C PHE A 95 1.88 8.64 -9.56
N THR A 96 2.72 8.19 -10.49
CA THR A 96 2.96 8.87 -11.76
C THR A 96 2.20 8.14 -12.85
N VAL A 97 1.36 8.88 -13.58
CA VAL A 97 0.59 8.34 -14.70
C VAL A 97 1.31 8.69 -15.99
N GLY A 98 1.61 7.68 -16.80
CA GLY A 98 2.27 7.87 -18.09
C GLY A 98 1.31 8.32 -19.19
N PRO A 99 1.86 8.60 -20.40
CA PRO A 99 1.04 9.06 -21.52
C PRO A 99 0.02 8.02 -22.01
N ASP A 100 0.24 6.75 -21.72
CA ASP A 100 -0.67 5.64 -22.02
C ASP A 100 -1.80 5.49 -20.98
N ARG A 101 -1.87 6.41 -20.00
CA ARG A 101 -2.83 6.40 -18.90
C ARG A 101 -2.67 5.22 -17.95
N LEU A 102 -1.48 4.63 -17.91
CA LEU A 102 -1.15 3.60 -16.93
C LEU A 102 -0.17 4.18 -15.91
N VAL A 103 -0.19 3.67 -14.69
CA VAL A 103 0.74 4.09 -13.65
C VAL A 103 2.12 3.55 -14.00
N SER A 104 3.09 4.45 -14.16
CA SER A 104 4.47 4.12 -14.53
C SER A 104 5.39 4.05 -13.33
N ARG A 105 5.04 4.71 -12.24
CA ARG A 105 5.87 4.74 -11.03
C ARG A 105 5.02 4.92 -9.78
N ILE A 106 5.43 4.23 -8.72
CA ILE A 106 4.85 4.35 -7.39
C ILE A 106 5.99 4.61 -6.42
N VAL A 107 5.87 5.65 -5.60
CA VAL A 107 6.84 5.95 -4.55
C VAL A 107 6.13 5.86 -3.21
N HIS A 108 6.55 4.91 -2.38
CA HIS A 108 6.02 4.75 -1.03
C HIS A 108 6.71 5.75 -0.10
N GLU A 109 5.91 6.47 0.68
CA GLU A 109 6.38 7.47 1.63
C GLU A 109 5.91 7.07 3.03
N GLU A 110 6.90 6.84 3.91
CA GLU A 110 6.62 6.60 5.33
C GLU A 110 6.28 7.93 6.01
N LEU A 111 5.19 7.97 6.76
CA LEU A 111 4.86 9.14 7.54
C LEU A 111 5.58 9.07 8.90
N PRO A 112 5.98 10.22 9.47
CA PRO A 112 6.76 10.23 10.71
C PRO A 112 6.11 9.44 11.84
N GLY A 113 6.86 8.52 12.44
CA GLY A 113 6.43 7.74 13.59
C GLY A 113 5.48 6.56 13.29
N GLU A 114 4.94 6.47 12.07
CA GLU A 114 3.95 5.45 11.74
C GLU A 114 4.53 4.05 11.75
N ARG A 115 5.73 3.86 11.17
CA ARG A 115 6.37 2.54 11.12
C ARG A 115 6.75 2.03 12.51
N GLU A 116 7.32 2.90 13.33
CA GLU A 116 7.70 2.55 14.69
C GLU A 116 6.47 2.17 15.53
N ALA A 117 5.37 2.89 15.37
CA ALA A 117 4.12 2.60 16.08
C ALA A 117 3.52 1.26 15.62
N LEU A 118 3.57 0.98 14.32
CA LEU A 118 3.07 -0.30 13.79
C LEU A 118 3.91 -1.47 14.30
N ASP A 119 5.24 -1.33 14.28
CA ASP A 119 6.14 -2.37 14.78
C ASP A 119 5.89 -2.64 16.26
N ALA A 120 5.65 -1.59 17.05
CA ALA A 120 5.32 -1.70 18.47
C ALA A 120 3.99 -2.45 18.66
N PHE A 121 2.99 -2.13 17.85
CA PHE A 121 1.70 -2.81 17.89
C PHE A 121 1.86 -4.32 17.62
N PHE A 122 2.63 -4.68 16.58
CA PHE A 122 2.88 -6.09 16.28
C PHE A 122 3.59 -6.81 17.43
N ARG A 123 4.60 -6.17 18.04
CA ARG A 123 5.28 -6.75 19.19
C ARG A 123 4.33 -6.97 20.36
N GLU A 124 3.47 -6.01 20.65
CA GLU A 124 2.47 -6.12 21.72
C GLU A 124 1.46 -7.24 21.46
N CYS A 125 1.19 -7.52 20.18
CA CYS A 125 0.31 -8.62 19.78
C CYS A 125 1.01 -9.97 19.76
N GLY A 126 2.33 -10.01 19.98
CA GLY A 126 3.11 -11.24 19.87
C GLY A 126 3.31 -11.70 18.43
N LEU A 127 3.21 -10.78 17.46
CA LEU A 127 3.40 -11.08 16.05
C LEU A 127 4.82 -10.73 15.63
N ASP A 128 5.41 -11.61 14.80
CA ASP A 128 6.72 -11.34 14.23
C ASP A 128 6.61 -10.25 13.19
N ALA A 129 7.63 -9.39 13.13
CA ALA A 129 7.72 -8.42 12.07
C ALA A 129 7.81 -9.13 10.73
N ARG A 130 7.19 -8.55 9.71
CA ARG A 130 7.31 -9.07 8.35
C ARG A 130 8.75 -8.95 7.89
N ALA A 131 9.20 -9.99 7.28
CA ALA A 131 10.52 -10.00 6.66
C ALA A 131 10.51 -9.14 5.40
#